data_ecaeefd45ed8503efa0ee83e70e993b8
#
_entry.id   ecaeefd45ed8503efa0ee83e70e993b8
#
_cell.length_a   1.000
_cell.length_b   1.000
_cell.length_c   1.000
_cell.angle_alpha   90.00
_cell.angle_beta   90.00
_cell.angle_gamma   90.00
#
_symmetry.space_group_name_H-M   'P 1'
#
loop_
_entity.id
_entity.type
_entity.pdbx_description
1 polymer ?
#
loop_
_entity_poly.entity_id
_entity_poly.type
_entity_poly.pdbx_seq_one_letter_code
_entity_poly.pdbx_strand_id
1 'polypeptide(L)'
;HLRAHVGKVHADVRAQMTIEGERSGQAVQVDADVVLASVDAAMRDKGVIVTTLARAATDHEELVREYLGSAGVTASDEKFQALTASFAGAGLFVYVPAGVDVPLPIRSFRYITAAGRAAFARTLIVAEENASVTVVEHLRSPHLGGSALSAATTEIHAKQAANVSVLTVQDYAPTMWHFATARAVIDRDATVRTLAATLGGKFSRSVVESILQGNGGYSELLGLYFGDSKQHFDNRSLQSHLAPNAKSDLYYKGALKGHSTSVYSGLISIAKEAQGTDAWQGNRNLILSEHSKADSIPYLEIEANDVRCAHGASVGPPDEDVLFYLNSRGLDSAAAERLVVKGFFQEVLDRVRVKEVRELLEAAIEAELALEDA
;
A
#
# COMPACT_ATOMS: atom_id res chain seq x y z
N HIS A 1 -30.44 6.39 8.41
CA HIS A 1 -29.55 7.51 8.04
C HIS A 1 -28.54 7.15 6.94
N LEU A 2 -27.98 5.94 6.89
CA LEU A 2 -27.01 5.49 5.88
C LEU A 2 -27.53 5.53 4.43
N ARG A 3 -28.81 5.15 4.19
CA ARG A 3 -29.42 5.19 2.84
C ARG A 3 -29.54 6.62 2.27
N ALA A 4 -29.66 7.63 3.12
CA ALA A 4 -29.80 9.02 2.68
C ALA A 4 -28.46 9.64 2.23
N HIS A 5 -27.33 9.24 2.82
CA HIS A 5 -25.99 9.72 2.41
C HIS A 5 -25.49 9.02 1.14
N VAL A 6 -25.65 7.71 1.06
CA VAL A 6 -25.34 6.94 -0.18
C VAL A 6 -26.29 7.34 -1.33
N GLY A 7 -27.48 7.86 -1.02
CA GLY A 7 -28.43 8.41 -1.99
C GLY A 7 -27.96 9.68 -2.72
N LYS A 8 -27.02 10.43 -2.13
CA LYS A 8 -26.46 11.66 -2.72
C LYS A 8 -25.19 11.44 -3.55
N VAL A 9 -24.60 10.24 -3.48
CA VAL A 9 -23.44 9.88 -4.30
C VAL A 9 -23.93 9.57 -5.71
N HIS A 10 -23.39 10.27 -6.72
CA HIS A 10 -23.70 10.09 -8.14
C HIS A 10 -23.68 8.59 -8.54
N ALA A 11 -24.55 8.19 -9.46
CA ALA A 11 -24.63 6.80 -9.93
C ALA A 11 -23.27 6.26 -10.44
N ASP A 12 -22.46 7.12 -11.07
CA ASP A 12 -21.13 6.78 -11.56
C ASP A 12 -20.16 6.46 -10.43
N VAL A 13 -20.23 7.22 -9.32
CA VAL A 13 -19.45 6.94 -8.12
C VAL A 13 -19.87 5.62 -7.49
N ARG A 14 -21.20 5.31 -7.48
CA ARG A 14 -21.71 4.02 -6.99
C ARG A 14 -21.22 2.83 -7.83
N ALA A 15 -21.25 2.96 -9.15
CA ALA A 15 -20.76 1.92 -10.05
C ALA A 15 -19.27 1.64 -9.84
N GLN A 16 -18.47 2.68 -9.63
CA GLN A 16 -17.03 2.58 -9.32
C GLN A 16 -16.76 2.16 -7.86
N MET A 17 -17.69 2.42 -6.93
CA MET A 17 -17.62 2.00 -5.53
C MET A 17 -18.10 0.57 -5.31
N THR A 18 -18.58 -0.14 -6.32
CA THR A 18 -18.94 -1.54 -6.21
C THR A 18 -17.67 -2.33 -5.97
N ILE A 19 -17.40 -2.61 -4.70
CA ILE A 19 -16.29 -3.46 -4.29
C ILE A 19 -16.71 -4.88 -4.64
N GLU A 20 -16.30 -5.34 -5.82
CA GLU A 20 -16.56 -6.70 -6.27
C GLU A 20 -15.78 -7.71 -5.41
N GLY A 21 -16.39 -8.84 -5.13
CA GLY A 21 -15.83 -9.95 -4.38
C GLY A 21 -16.39 -10.14 -2.98
N GLU A 22 -16.20 -11.34 -2.48
CA GLU A 22 -16.59 -11.73 -1.13
C GLU A 22 -15.76 -10.97 -0.09
N ARG A 23 -16.38 -10.64 1.05
CA ARG A 23 -15.76 -9.85 2.11
C ARG A 23 -16.35 -10.12 3.47
N SER A 24 -15.52 -10.10 4.51
CA SER A 24 -15.96 -10.16 5.91
C SER A 24 -16.31 -8.78 6.46
N GLY A 25 -15.82 -7.70 5.83
CA GLY A 25 -16.14 -6.34 6.24
C GLY A 25 -15.90 -5.34 5.10
N GLN A 26 -16.46 -4.14 5.28
CA GLN A 26 -16.28 -3.07 4.29
C GLN A 26 -16.28 -1.68 4.91
N ALA A 27 -15.56 -0.77 4.28
CA ALA A 27 -15.61 0.66 4.56
C ALA A 27 -15.66 1.44 3.25
N VAL A 28 -16.39 2.55 3.23
CA VAL A 28 -16.45 3.46 2.09
C VAL A 28 -16.28 4.87 2.60
N GLN A 29 -15.27 5.55 2.09
CA GLN A 29 -14.98 6.95 2.34
C GLN A 29 -15.19 7.76 1.06
N VAL A 30 -15.91 8.86 1.17
CA VAL A 30 -16.11 9.84 0.10
C VAL A 30 -15.63 11.19 0.60
N ASP A 31 -14.61 11.74 -0.05
CA ASP A 31 -13.88 12.94 0.42
C ASP A 31 -13.40 12.76 1.88
N ALA A 32 -13.89 13.60 2.79
CA ALA A 32 -13.54 13.59 4.21
C ALA A 32 -14.46 12.71 5.08
N ASP A 33 -15.49 12.06 4.52
CA ASP A 33 -16.52 11.36 5.30
C ASP A 33 -16.46 9.85 5.07
N VAL A 34 -16.48 9.06 6.15
CA VAL A 34 -16.76 7.63 6.07
C VAL A 34 -18.26 7.42 6.03
N VAL A 35 -18.78 7.08 4.85
CA VAL A 35 -20.23 6.93 4.60
C VAL A 35 -20.75 5.53 4.91
N LEU A 36 -19.84 4.55 5.01
CA LEU A 36 -20.14 3.16 5.36
C LEU A 36 -18.96 2.55 6.10
N ALA A 37 -19.21 1.88 7.21
CA ALA A 37 -18.29 0.93 7.82
C ALA A 37 -19.11 -0.19 8.46
N SER A 38 -18.80 -1.44 8.13
CA SER A 38 -19.53 -2.61 8.61
C SER A 38 -18.67 -3.87 8.55
N VAL A 39 -19.01 -4.82 9.42
CA VAL A 39 -18.48 -6.18 9.44
C VAL A 39 -19.67 -7.14 9.38
N ASP A 40 -19.47 -8.34 8.80
CA ASP A 40 -20.50 -9.36 8.76
C ASP A 40 -20.89 -9.85 10.17
N ALA A 41 -22.06 -10.49 10.30
CA ALA A 41 -22.59 -10.92 11.59
C ALA A 41 -21.66 -11.97 12.25
N ALA A 42 -21.14 -12.92 11.47
CA ALA A 42 -20.31 -14.01 12.01
C ALA A 42 -18.99 -13.48 12.61
N MET A 43 -18.38 -12.46 11.97
CA MET A 43 -17.17 -11.84 12.51
C MET A 43 -17.49 -10.90 13.68
N ARG A 44 -18.61 -10.20 13.63
CA ARG A 44 -19.08 -9.35 14.75
C ARG A 44 -19.31 -10.19 16.01
N ASP A 45 -19.93 -11.35 15.88
CA ASP A 45 -20.19 -12.26 17.00
C ASP A 45 -18.90 -12.83 17.61
N LYS A 46 -17.79 -12.85 16.84
CA LYS A 46 -16.44 -13.15 17.30
C LYS A 46 -15.70 -11.94 17.90
N GLY A 47 -16.34 -10.77 17.95
CA GLY A 47 -15.74 -9.54 18.48
C GLY A 47 -14.90 -8.73 17.49
N VAL A 48 -14.92 -9.04 16.19
CA VAL A 48 -14.25 -8.24 15.17
C VAL A 48 -14.95 -6.89 15.03
N ILE A 49 -14.18 -5.80 15.07
CA ILE A 49 -14.68 -4.43 14.95
C ILE A 49 -14.21 -3.84 13.62
N VAL A 50 -15.15 -3.36 12.81
CA VAL A 50 -14.88 -2.53 11.63
C VAL A 50 -15.79 -1.32 11.70
N THR A 51 -15.23 -0.17 12.04
CA THR A 51 -15.99 1.07 12.27
C THR A 51 -15.16 2.31 11.91
N THR A 52 -15.75 3.49 11.98
CA THR A 52 -14.99 4.73 11.82
C THR A 52 -14.08 4.95 13.03
N LEU A 53 -12.90 5.53 12.84
CA LEU A 53 -11.99 5.84 13.94
C LEU A 53 -12.65 6.80 14.96
N ALA A 54 -13.44 7.77 14.49
CA ALA A 54 -14.19 8.68 15.37
C ALA A 54 -15.19 7.94 16.26
N ARG A 55 -15.90 6.94 15.72
CA ARG A 55 -16.82 6.12 16.48
C ARG A 55 -16.07 5.18 17.44
N ALA A 56 -14.97 4.61 16.99
CA ALA A 56 -14.12 3.77 17.84
C ALA A 56 -13.59 4.55 19.06
N ALA A 57 -13.22 5.81 18.89
CA ALA A 57 -12.77 6.68 19.97
C ALA A 57 -13.84 6.93 21.06
N THR A 58 -15.13 6.69 20.75
CA THR A 58 -16.23 6.79 21.71
C THR A 58 -16.65 5.43 22.25
N ASP A 59 -16.83 4.44 21.35
CA ASP A 59 -17.41 3.14 21.70
C ASP A 59 -16.32 2.14 22.22
N HIS A 60 -15.04 2.40 21.90
CA HIS A 60 -13.88 1.56 22.21
C HIS A 60 -12.66 2.43 22.61
N GLU A 61 -12.90 3.40 23.48
CA GLU A 61 -11.91 4.42 23.87
C GLU A 61 -10.58 3.82 24.35
N GLU A 62 -10.63 2.75 25.13
CA GLU A 62 -9.44 2.11 25.71
C GLU A 62 -8.53 1.55 24.61
N LEU A 63 -9.08 0.85 23.62
CA LEU A 63 -8.32 0.32 22.48
C LEU A 63 -7.71 1.43 21.63
N VAL A 64 -8.50 2.46 21.34
CA VAL A 64 -7.98 3.59 20.56
C VAL A 64 -6.88 4.32 21.31
N ARG A 65 -7.02 4.52 22.61
CA ARG A 65 -6.01 5.17 23.46
C ARG A 65 -4.72 4.36 23.56
N GLU A 66 -4.81 3.04 23.59
CA GLU A 66 -3.66 2.13 23.66
C GLU A 66 -2.86 2.15 22.36
N TYR A 67 -3.54 2.07 21.21
CA TYR A 67 -2.87 1.80 19.93
C TYR A 67 -2.65 3.02 19.06
N LEU A 68 -3.55 4.02 19.07
CA LEU A 68 -3.45 5.16 18.17
C LEU A 68 -2.23 6.04 18.49
N GLY A 69 -1.30 6.13 17.55
CA GLY A 69 -0.04 6.86 17.68
C GLY A 69 1.07 6.06 18.36
N SER A 70 0.78 4.86 18.90
CA SER A 70 1.79 4.04 19.57
C SER A 70 2.76 3.36 18.60
N ALA A 71 2.42 3.28 17.31
CA ALA A 71 3.36 2.89 16.26
C ALA A 71 4.48 3.92 16.04
N GLY A 72 4.46 5.05 16.76
CA GLY A 72 5.43 6.11 16.64
C GLY A 72 5.28 6.96 15.37
N VAL A 73 4.13 6.88 14.68
CA VAL A 73 3.80 7.80 13.58
C VAL A 73 3.28 9.08 14.21
N THR A 74 4.18 10.02 14.44
CA THR A 74 3.87 11.26 15.16
C THR A 74 3.72 12.45 14.21
N ALA A 75 3.00 13.47 14.66
CA ALA A 75 2.86 14.73 13.93
C ALA A 75 4.19 15.47 13.72
N SER A 76 5.24 15.09 14.45
CA SER A 76 6.58 15.69 14.35
C SER A 76 7.42 15.10 13.22
N ASP A 77 7.08 13.91 12.70
CA ASP A 77 7.92 13.21 11.72
C ASP A 77 7.85 13.86 10.33
N GLU A 78 6.67 14.26 9.90
CA GLU A 78 6.47 14.91 8.60
C GLU A 78 5.19 15.78 8.59
N LYS A 79 5.21 16.87 7.80
CA LYS A 79 4.09 17.82 7.72
C LYS A 79 2.76 17.18 7.30
N PHE A 80 2.76 16.18 6.41
CA PHE A 80 1.53 15.50 5.99
C PHE A 80 0.99 14.55 7.05
N GLN A 81 1.85 13.98 7.89
CA GLN A 81 1.45 13.25 9.08
C GLN A 81 0.84 14.19 10.12
N ALA A 82 1.44 15.38 10.30
CA ALA A 82 0.86 16.43 11.14
C ALA A 82 -0.53 16.86 10.66
N LEU A 83 -0.73 17.01 9.34
CA LEU A 83 -2.01 17.31 8.74
C LEU A 83 -3.02 16.17 8.97
N THR A 84 -2.63 14.91 8.77
CA THR A 84 -3.53 13.79 9.04
C THR A 84 -3.87 13.67 10.53
N ALA A 85 -2.93 13.94 11.43
CA ALA A 85 -3.20 13.94 12.87
C ALA A 85 -4.16 15.05 13.30
N SER A 86 -4.08 16.23 12.64
CA SER A 86 -4.86 17.41 13.01
C SER A 86 -6.25 17.46 12.37
N PHE A 87 -6.39 16.93 11.14
CA PHE A 87 -7.57 17.09 10.31
C PHE A 87 -8.22 15.76 9.88
N ALA A 88 -7.79 14.62 10.42
CA ALA A 88 -8.40 13.33 10.09
C ALA A 88 -9.86 13.26 10.58
N GLY A 89 -10.77 13.86 9.80
CA GLY A 89 -12.22 13.71 9.99
C GLY A 89 -12.71 12.33 9.57
N ALA A 90 -11.94 11.67 8.68
CA ALA A 90 -12.20 10.31 8.22
C ALA A 90 -11.12 9.36 8.68
N GLY A 91 -11.51 8.14 9.01
CA GLY A 91 -10.57 7.09 9.40
C GLY A 91 -11.27 5.78 9.65
N LEU A 92 -10.55 4.71 9.45
CA LEU A 92 -11.03 3.35 9.67
C LEU A 92 -10.36 2.75 10.91
N PHE A 93 -11.14 2.10 11.73
CA PHE A 93 -10.67 1.25 12.82
C PHE A 93 -11.03 -0.20 12.53
N VAL A 94 -10.01 -1.05 12.53
CA VAL A 94 -10.12 -2.51 12.40
C VAL A 94 -9.47 -3.15 13.60
N TYR A 95 -10.23 -3.90 14.37
CA TYR A 95 -9.74 -4.67 15.50
C TYR A 95 -10.14 -6.13 15.36
N VAL A 96 -9.19 -7.03 15.53
CA VAL A 96 -9.40 -8.47 15.47
C VAL A 96 -8.93 -9.08 16.79
N PRO A 97 -9.84 -9.67 17.58
CA PRO A 97 -9.51 -10.28 18.86
C PRO A 97 -8.55 -11.46 18.73
N ALA A 98 -7.91 -11.84 19.86
CA ALA A 98 -6.98 -12.95 19.91
C ALA A 98 -7.60 -14.26 19.40
N GLY A 99 -6.83 -15.00 18.58
CA GLY A 99 -7.22 -16.29 18.02
C GLY A 99 -8.29 -16.23 16.92
N VAL A 100 -8.72 -15.05 16.50
CA VAL A 100 -9.75 -14.89 15.45
C VAL A 100 -9.10 -14.83 14.08
N ASP A 101 -9.50 -15.74 13.19
CA ASP A 101 -9.20 -15.69 11.76
C ASP A 101 -10.36 -15.05 11.00
N VAL A 102 -10.06 -13.98 10.25
CA VAL A 102 -10.99 -13.27 9.35
C VAL A 102 -10.79 -13.84 7.93
N PRO A 103 -11.66 -14.75 7.47
CA PRO A 103 -11.38 -15.58 6.31
C PRO A 103 -11.43 -14.83 4.97
N LEU A 104 -12.20 -13.75 4.91
CA LEU A 104 -12.34 -12.93 3.71
C LEU A 104 -11.85 -11.51 3.98
N PRO A 105 -11.33 -10.79 2.96
CA PRO A 105 -10.78 -9.46 3.15
C PRO A 105 -11.80 -8.46 3.74
N ILE A 106 -11.31 -7.54 4.56
CA ILE A 106 -11.98 -6.28 4.86
C ILE A 106 -11.63 -5.32 3.73
N ARG A 107 -12.63 -4.83 3.00
CA ARG A 107 -12.43 -3.95 1.84
C ARG A 107 -12.71 -2.50 2.20
N SER A 108 -11.74 -1.63 1.97
CA SER A 108 -11.83 -0.19 2.15
C SER A 108 -11.77 0.51 0.79
N PHE A 109 -12.70 1.39 0.53
CA PHE A 109 -12.74 2.18 -0.68
C PHE A 109 -12.73 3.67 -0.33
N ARG A 110 -11.77 4.42 -0.90
CA ARG A 110 -11.66 5.87 -0.73
C ARG A 110 -11.81 6.57 -2.06
N TYR A 111 -12.69 7.56 -2.12
CA TYR A 111 -13.03 8.27 -3.33
C TYR A 111 -13.00 9.78 -3.13
N ILE A 112 -12.23 10.49 -3.96
CA ILE A 112 -12.20 11.96 -4.01
C ILE A 112 -13.08 12.40 -5.17
N THR A 113 -14.08 13.24 -4.91
CA THR A 113 -15.15 13.52 -5.87
C THR A 113 -14.90 14.72 -6.77
N ALA A 114 -14.09 15.70 -6.37
CA ALA A 114 -13.95 16.96 -7.07
C ALA A 114 -12.58 17.63 -6.86
N ALA A 115 -12.20 18.49 -7.79
CA ALA A 115 -11.07 19.38 -7.65
C ALA A 115 -11.25 20.36 -6.46
N GLY A 116 -10.13 20.83 -5.90
CA GLY A 116 -10.11 21.73 -4.75
C GLY A 116 -10.41 21.05 -3.41
N ARG A 117 -10.62 19.71 -3.40
CA ARG A 117 -10.81 18.94 -2.16
C ARG A 117 -9.48 18.57 -1.53
N ALA A 118 -9.48 18.51 -0.19
CA ALA A 118 -8.43 17.89 0.60
C ALA A 118 -9.05 16.85 1.53
N ALA A 119 -8.56 15.60 1.47
CA ALA A 119 -9.02 14.52 2.32
C ALA A 119 -7.86 14.02 3.18
N PHE A 120 -8.10 13.97 4.49
CA PHE A 120 -7.15 13.47 5.48
C PHE A 120 -7.74 12.24 6.15
N ALA A 121 -7.03 11.11 6.08
CA ALA A 121 -7.52 9.86 6.63
C ALA A 121 -6.50 9.24 7.58
N ARG A 122 -6.98 8.62 8.67
CA ARG A 122 -6.16 7.84 9.57
C ARG A 122 -6.78 6.47 9.79
N THR A 123 -6.05 5.41 9.44
CA THR A 123 -6.48 4.02 9.61
C THR A 123 -5.68 3.39 10.75
N LEU A 124 -6.39 2.71 11.65
CA LEU A 124 -5.79 1.91 12.72
C LEU A 124 -6.23 0.46 12.56
N ILE A 125 -5.26 -0.43 12.41
CA ILE A 125 -5.47 -1.88 12.27
C ILE A 125 -4.76 -2.56 13.44
N VAL A 126 -5.51 -3.29 14.25
CA VAL A 126 -4.99 -4.06 15.39
C VAL A 126 -5.39 -5.51 15.22
N ALA A 127 -4.41 -6.41 15.17
CA ALA A 127 -4.60 -7.85 15.21
C ALA A 127 -3.95 -8.39 16.48
N GLU A 128 -4.76 -8.90 17.39
CA GLU A 128 -4.32 -9.47 18.65
C GLU A 128 -3.59 -10.81 18.46
N GLU A 129 -3.12 -11.39 19.54
CA GLU A 129 -2.35 -12.64 19.54
C GLU A 129 -3.03 -13.75 18.72
N ASN A 130 -2.28 -14.36 17.77
CA ASN A 130 -2.77 -15.41 16.87
C ASN A 130 -3.95 -14.98 15.95
N ALA A 131 -4.23 -13.69 15.81
CA ALA A 131 -5.26 -13.20 14.92
C ALA A 131 -4.79 -13.14 13.46
N SER A 132 -5.73 -13.25 12.51
CA SER A 132 -5.43 -13.16 11.08
C SER A 132 -6.43 -12.25 10.37
N VAL A 133 -5.92 -11.30 9.56
CA VAL A 133 -6.75 -10.37 8.79
C VAL A 133 -6.07 -9.88 7.51
N THR A 134 -6.86 -9.74 6.46
CA THR A 134 -6.47 -9.05 5.23
C THR A 134 -7.31 -7.79 5.05
N VAL A 135 -6.67 -6.66 4.83
CA VAL A 135 -7.32 -5.39 4.49
C VAL A 135 -6.91 -4.98 3.08
N VAL A 136 -7.89 -4.68 2.23
CA VAL A 136 -7.67 -4.22 0.86
C VAL A 136 -8.20 -2.80 0.74
N GLU A 137 -7.33 -1.85 0.39
CA GLU A 137 -7.69 -0.45 0.20
C GLU A 137 -7.62 -0.07 -1.28
N HIS A 138 -8.71 0.46 -1.83
CA HIS A 138 -8.77 1.06 -3.16
C HIS A 138 -8.93 2.57 -3.04
N LEU A 139 -8.00 3.32 -3.63
CA LEU A 139 -7.97 4.79 -3.63
C LEU A 139 -8.21 5.28 -5.05
N ARG A 140 -9.33 5.93 -5.29
CA ARG A 140 -9.73 6.37 -6.64
C ARG A 140 -10.31 7.78 -6.67
N SER A 141 -10.29 8.38 -7.84
CA SER A 141 -11.04 9.59 -8.17
C SER A 141 -11.48 9.54 -9.63
N PRO A 142 -12.52 10.28 -10.04
CA PRO A 142 -12.80 10.49 -11.44
C PRO A 142 -11.73 11.42 -12.03
N HIS A 143 -11.77 11.62 -13.35
CA HIS A 143 -10.98 12.70 -13.95
C HIS A 143 -11.42 14.04 -13.38
N LEU A 144 -10.49 14.74 -12.70
CA LEU A 144 -10.76 16.02 -12.05
C LEU A 144 -10.33 17.16 -12.95
N GLY A 145 -11.15 18.20 -13.07
CA GLY A 145 -10.82 19.41 -13.82
C GLY A 145 -9.76 20.32 -13.15
N GLY A 146 -9.15 19.88 -12.05
CA GLY A 146 -8.12 20.59 -11.30
C GLY A 146 -7.50 19.73 -10.21
N SER A 147 -6.61 20.30 -9.41
CA SER A 147 -5.89 19.56 -8.37
C SER A 147 -6.76 19.26 -7.16
N ALA A 148 -6.49 18.11 -6.52
CA ALA A 148 -7.00 17.76 -5.19
C ALA A 148 -5.90 17.05 -4.39
N LEU A 149 -6.06 16.98 -3.08
CA LEU A 149 -5.09 16.42 -2.14
C LEU A 149 -5.69 15.25 -1.38
N SER A 150 -4.94 14.15 -1.31
CA SER A 150 -5.17 13.06 -0.38
C SER A 150 -3.95 12.89 0.51
N ALA A 151 -4.14 12.88 1.83
CA ALA A 151 -3.11 12.48 2.76
C ALA A 151 -3.64 11.42 3.71
N ALA A 152 -2.88 10.34 3.92
CA ALA A 152 -3.31 9.20 4.70
C ALA A 152 -2.19 8.68 5.61
N THR A 153 -2.58 8.24 6.81
CA THR A 153 -1.71 7.53 7.74
C THR A 153 -2.37 6.21 8.13
N THR A 154 -1.64 5.10 8.00
CA THR A 154 -2.09 3.77 8.40
C THR A 154 -1.14 3.21 9.45
N GLU A 155 -1.68 2.88 10.61
CA GLU A 155 -0.96 2.22 11.71
C GLU A 155 -1.43 0.76 11.79
N ILE A 156 -0.47 -0.16 11.85
CA ILE A 156 -0.71 -1.61 11.88
C ILE A 156 -0.02 -2.18 13.12
N HIS A 157 -0.79 -2.81 13.99
CA HIS A 157 -0.28 -3.52 15.15
C HIS A 157 -0.54 -5.01 14.98
N ALA A 158 0.52 -5.78 14.73
CA ALA A 158 0.48 -7.22 14.68
C ALA A 158 1.08 -7.78 15.98
N LYS A 159 0.20 -8.20 16.89
CA LYS A 159 0.59 -8.80 18.17
C LYS A 159 1.18 -10.19 17.95
N GLN A 160 1.66 -10.81 19.02
CA GLN A 160 2.35 -12.11 18.93
C GLN A 160 1.64 -13.10 18.01
N ALA A 161 2.37 -13.68 17.05
CA ALA A 161 1.91 -14.68 16.10
C ALA A 161 0.71 -14.23 15.22
N ALA A 162 0.38 -12.95 15.19
CA ALA A 162 -0.65 -12.42 14.29
C ALA A 162 -0.18 -12.42 12.83
N ASN A 163 -1.14 -12.54 11.91
CA ASN A 163 -0.91 -12.53 10.47
C ASN A 163 -1.74 -11.44 9.80
N VAL A 164 -1.11 -10.34 9.44
CA VAL A 164 -1.79 -9.18 8.87
C VAL A 164 -1.32 -8.94 7.44
N SER A 165 -2.27 -8.75 6.52
CA SER A 165 -1.98 -8.33 5.16
C SER A 165 -2.71 -7.01 4.86
N VAL A 166 -2.00 -6.00 4.35
CA VAL A 166 -2.59 -4.73 3.92
C VAL A 166 -2.18 -4.45 2.48
N LEU A 167 -3.16 -4.45 1.58
CA LEU A 167 -2.95 -4.25 0.16
C LEU A 167 -3.61 -2.93 -0.26
N THR A 168 -2.81 -1.96 -0.69
CA THR A 168 -3.28 -0.65 -1.13
C THR A 168 -3.07 -0.50 -2.63
N VAL A 169 -4.15 -0.23 -3.36
CA VAL A 169 -4.12 0.11 -4.79
C VAL A 169 -4.56 1.56 -4.94
N GLN A 170 -3.62 2.40 -5.35
CA GLN A 170 -3.85 3.81 -5.59
C GLN A 170 -3.93 4.06 -7.11
N ASP A 171 -5.12 4.48 -7.54
CA ASP A 171 -5.49 4.78 -8.93
C ASP A 171 -6.23 6.12 -8.99
N TYR A 172 -5.56 7.18 -8.52
CA TYR A 172 -6.09 8.54 -8.55
C TYR A 172 -5.87 9.19 -9.92
N ALA A 173 -6.75 10.11 -10.30
CA ALA A 173 -6.61 10.90 -11.52
C ALA A 173 -5.26 11.66 -11.59
N PRO A 174 -4.75 11.95 -12.80
CA PRO A 174 -3.43 12.58 -13.02
C PRO A 174 -3.26 13.99 -12.43
N THR A 175 -4.30 14.58 -11.88
CA THR A 175 -4.27 15.89 -11.21
C THR A 175 -4.18 15.81 -9.70
N MET A 176 -4.22 14.61 -9.14
CA MET A 176 -4.19 14.38 -7.71
C MET A 176 -2.77 14.46 -7.11
N TRP A 177 -2.70 15.00 -5.88
CA TRP A 177 -1.54 14.91 -5.02
C TRP A 177 -1.84 13.92 -3.90
N HIS A 178 -1.01 12.90 -3.75
CA HIS A 178 -1.21 11.86 -2.74
C HIS A 178 0.03 11.71 -1.85
N PHE A 179 -0.21 11.66 -0.53
CA PHE A 179 0.81 11.41 0.48
C PHE A 179 0.31 10.34 1.44
N ALA A 180 1.01 9.22 1.51
CA ALA A 180 0.64 8.12 2.38
C ALA A 180 1.82 7.67 3.24
N THR A 181 1.54 7.36 4.49
CA THR A 181 2.47 6.68 5.39
C THR A 181 1.76 5.48 6.00
N ALA A 182 2.36 4.30 5.87
CA ALA A 182 1.93 3.08 6.55
C ALA A 182 3.08 2.58 7.44
N ARG A 183 2.84 2.38 8.73
CA ARG A 183 3.80 1.81 9.66
C ARG A 183 3.22 0.61 10.37
N ALA A 184 3.95 -0.50 10.32
CA ALA A 184 3.62 -1.74 11.00
C ALA A 184 4.56 -1.97 12.18
N VAL A 185 3.98 -2.25 13.33
CA VAL A 185 4.68 -2.75 14.52
C VAL A 185 4.44 -4.25 14.60
N ILE A 186 5.52 -5.03 14.61
CA ILE A 186 5.52 -6.47 14.43
C ILE A 186 6.12 -7.13 15.66
N ASP A 187 5.25 -7.78 16.43
CA ASP A 187 5.63 -8.48 17.65
C ASP A 187 6.21 -9.88 17.36
N ARG A 188 6.46 -10.64 18.42
CA ARG A 188 7.10 -11.97 18.35
C ARG A 188 6.32 -12.91 17.42
N ASP A 189 7.04 -13.55 16.47
CA ASP A 189 6.51 -14.54 15.52
C ASP A 189 5.37 -14.00 14.64
N ALA A 190 5.07 -12.69 14.70
CA ALA A 190 4.02 -12.09 13.89
C ALA A 190 4.50 -11.88 12.45
N THR A 191 3.54 -11.84 11.54
CA THR A 191 3.78 -11.63 10.11
C THR A 191 2.96 -10.46 9.61
N VAL A 192 3.61 -9.49 8.97
CA VAL A 192 2.92 -8.42 8.23
C VAL A 192 3.35 -8.43 6.77
N ARG A 193 2.36 -8.39 5.87
CA ARG A 193 2.57 -8.26 4.42
C ARG A 193 1.89 -7.01 3.93
N THR A 194 2.63 -6.18 3.22
CA THR A 194 2.08 -4.97 2.60
C THR A 194 2.27 -5.01 1.08
N LEU A 195 1.29 -4.46 0.36
CA LEU A 195 1.40 -4.13 -1.05
C LEU A 195 1.08 -2.64 -1.21
N ALA A 196 2.00 -1.89 -1.81
CA ALA A 196 1.78 -0.51 -2.24
C ALA A 196 1.79 -0.47 -3.78
N ALA A 197 0.62 -0.49 -4.41
CA ALA A 197 0.47 -0.33 -5.85
C ALA A 197 0.09 1.11 -6.17
N THR A 198 0.94 1.82 -6.94
CA THR A 198 0.78 3.23 -7.31
C THR A 198 0.68 3.35 -8.83
N LEU A 199 -0.52 3.67 -9.31
CA LEU A 199 -0.84 3.75 -10.74
C LEU A 199 -1.24 5.16 -11.18
N GLY A 200 -1.64 6.02 -10.23
CA GLY A 200 -2.21 7.33 -10.52
C GLY A 200 -1.61 8.47 -9.70
N GLY A 201 -2.19 9.67 -9.92
CA GLY A 201 -1.75 10.90 -9.28
C GLY A 201 -0.72 11.68 -10.11
N LYS A 202 -0.72 12.99 -9.98
CA LYS A 202 0.34 13.87 -10.50
C LYS A 202 1.63 13.69 -9.72
N PHE A 203 1.48 13.63 -8.41
CA PHE A 203 2.53 13.35 -7.45
C PHE A 203 2.01 12.36 -6.41
N SER A 204 2.74 11.28 -6.18
CA SER A 204 2.42 10.31 -5.15
C SER A 204 3.66 10.02 -4.32
N ARG A 205 3.59 10.29 -3.01
CA ARG A 205 4.59 9.82 -2.04
C ARG A 205 3.99 8.72 -1.19
N SER A 206 4.65 7.57 -1.19
CA SER A 206 4.32 6.41 -0.37
C SER A 206 5.49 6.08 0.55
N VAL A 207 5.24 6.09 1.85
CA VAL A 207 6.20 5.67 2.89
C VAL A 207 5.67 4.42 3.54
N VAL A 208 6.41 3.29 3.47
CA VAL A 208 6.01 2.02 4.07
C VAL A 208 7.10 1.55 5.02
N GLU A 209 6.75 1.36 6.29
CA GLU A 209 7.69 1.09 7.36
C GLU A 209 7.29 -0.14 8.16
N SER A 210 8.26 -0.99 8.45
CA SER A 210 8.12 -2.17 9.30
C SER A 210 9.08 -2.07 10.48
N ILE A 211 8.53 -2.10 11.69
CA ILE A 211 9.25 -2.11 12.95
C ILE A 211 9.16 -3.52 13.54
N LEU A 212 10.20 -4.32 13.36
CA LEU A 212 10.28 -5.70 13.84
C LEU A 212 10.84 -5.71 15.26
N GLN A 213 9.95 -5.51 16.24
CA GLN A 213 10.32 -5.42 17.67
C GLN A 213 10.24 -6.74 18.41
N GLY A 214 9.63 -7.77 17.82
CA GLY A 214 9.50 -9.09 18.39
C GLY A 214 10.43 -10.13 17.76
N ASN A 215 10.97 -11.05 18.58
CA ASN A 215 11.80 -12.17 18.10
C ASN A 215 11.04 -12.98 17.03
N GLY A 216 11.69 -13.32 15.92
CA GLY A 216 11.09 -14.13 14.85
C GLY A 216 10.04 -13.43 13.99
N GLY A 217 9.83 -12.13 14.18
CA GLY A 217 8.90 -11.35 13.38
C GLY A 217 9.26 -11.36 11.90
N TYR A 218 8.25 -11.33 11.02
CA TYR A 218 8.42 -11.33 9.57
C TYR A 218 7.68 -10.19 8.89
N SER A 219 8.37 -9.48 8.01
CA SER A 219 7.79 -8.43 7.16
C SER A 219 8.02 -8.69 5.68
N GLU A 220 6.96 -8.60 4.87
CA GLU A 220 7.04 -8.60 3.41
C GLU A 220 6.48 -7.27 2.88
N LEU A 221 7.31 -6.52 2.14
CA LEU A 221 6.94 -5.24 1.56
C LEU A 221 6.98 -5.33 0.03
N LEU A 222 5.82 -5.39 -0.59
CA LEU A 222 5.69 -5.40 -2.05
C LEU A 222 5.34 -4.01 -2.56
N GLY A 223 5.99 -3.60 -3.65
CA GLY A 223 5.67 -2.37 -4.36
C GLY A 223 5.53 -2.59 -5.85
N LEU A 224 4.52 -1.96 -6.43
CA LEU A 224 4.30 -1.92 -7.87
C LEU A 224 3.93 -0.50 -8.26
N TYR A 225 4.59 0.06 -9.27
CA TYR A 225 4.19 1.36 -9.82
C TYR A 225 4.40 1.41 -11.33
N PHE A 226 3.45 2.04 -11.99
CA PHE A 226 3.53 2.32 -13.41
C PHE A 226 3.30 3.81 -13.62
N GLY A 227 4.31 4.51 -14.15
CA GLY A 227 4.26 5.94 -14.39
C GLY A 227 4.19 6.25 -15.86
N ASP A 228 3.32 7.22 -16.21
CA ASP A 228 3.18 7.76 -17.56
C ASP A 228 3.12 9.30 -17.54
N SER A 229 3.15 9.91 -18.72
CA SER A 229 3.03 11.37 -18.92
C SER A 229 4.03 12.15 -18.05
N LYS A 230 3.58 12.98 -17.10
CA LYS A 230 4.42 13.79 -16.19
C LYS A 230 4.21 13.42 -14.73
N GLN A 231 3.88 12.16 -14.44
CA GLN A 231 3.70 11.69 -13.07
C GLN A 231 5.04 11.64 -12.33
N HIS A 232 4.98 11.86 -11.03
CA HIS A 232 6.14 11.71 -10.15
C HIS A 232 5.81 10.82 -8.95
N PHE A 233 6.57 9.75 -8.77
CA PHE A 233 6.43 8.82 -7.64
C PHE A 233 7.64 8.85 -6.72
N ASP A 234 7.41 9.11 -5.42
CA ASP A 234 8.43 9.08 -4.36
C ASP A 234 8.08 7.93 -3.41
N ASN A 235 8.75 6.79 -3.58
CA ASN A 235 8.55 5.59 -2.77
C ASN A 235 9.65 5.48 -1.72
N ARG A 236 9.26 5.38 -0.45
CA ARG A 236 10.20 5.23 0.66
C ARG A 236 9.86 4.01 1.50
N SER A 237 10.87 3.33 2.00
CA SER A 237 10.69 2.19 2.88
C SER A 237 11.67 2.19 4.05
N LEU A 238 11.21 1.65 5.17
CA LEU A 238 12.04 1.35 6.33
C LEU A 238 11.77 -0.09 6.79
N GLN A 239 12.84 -0.88 6.90
CA GLN A 239 12.84 -2.19 7.52
C GLN A 239 13.71 -2.10 8.77
N SER A 240 13.09 -1.82 9.93
CA SER A 240 13.79 -1.63 11.22
C SER A 240 13.73 -2.91 12.04
N HIS A 241 14.88 -3.54 12.21
CA HIS A 241 15.05 -4.76 13.00
C HIS A 241 15.56 -4.39 14.39
N LEU A 242 14.71 -4.56 15.40
CA LEU A 242 15.02 -4.25 16.80
C LEU A 242 15.19 -5.52 17.65
N ALA A 243 14.69 -6.67 17.17
CA ALA A 243 14.71 -7.94 17.88
C ALA A 243 15.45 -9.03 17.07
N PRO A 244 15.98 -10.08 17.74
CA PRO A 244 16.74 -11.12 17.08
C PRO A 244 15.84 -12.03 16.20
N ASN A 245 16.49 -12.73 15.24
CA ASN A 245 15.89 -13.71 14.32
C ASN A 245 14.73 -13.16 13.47
N ALA A 246 14.57 -11.84 13.38
CA ALA A 246 13.56 -11.20 12.56
C ALA A 246 13.96 -11.27 11.07
N LYS A 247 12.95 -11.32 10.19
CA LYS A 247 13.15 -11.38 8.75
C LYS A 247 12.36 -10.31 8.02
N SER A 248 12.95 -9.73 6.98
CA SER A 248 12.23 -8.84 6.08
C SER A 248 12.61 -9.06 4.62
N ASP A 249 11.62 -8.98 3.74
CA ASP A 249 11.77 -9.11 2.30
C ASP A 249 11.01 -7.97 1.62
N LEU A 250 11.75 -7.07 0.97
CA LEU A 250 11.19 -5.97 0.21
C LEU A 250 11.45 -6.16 -1.27
N TYR A 251 10.40 -6.05 -2.07
CA TYR A 251 10.51 -6.10 -3.52
C TYR A 251 9.62 -5.07 -4.20
N TYR A 252 10.26 -4.06 -4.79
CA TYR A 252 9.60 -2.97 -5.51
C TYR A 252 9.95 -3.03 -6.99
N LYS A 253 8.94 -2.99 -7.85
CA LYS A 253 9.09 -2.91 -9.31
C LYS A 253 8.33 -1.73 -9.88
N GLY A 254 9.00 -0.98 -10.75
CA GLY A 254 8.43 0.16 -11.47
C GLY A 254 8.65 0.09 -12.97
N ALA A 255 7.71 0.58 -13.75
CA ALA A 255 7.88 0.88 -15.16
C ALA A 255 7.52 2.34 -15.41
N LEU A 256 8.30 3.02 -16.21
CA LEU A 256 8.16 4.45 -16.46
C LEU A 256 8.19 4.74 -17.95
N LYS A 257 7.16 5.45 -18.44
CA LYS A 257 7.12 5.95 -19.82
C LYS A 257 6.80 7.45 -19.86
N GLY A 258 6.81 8.04 -21.07
CA GLY A 258 6.58 9.46 -21.26
C GLY A 258 7.68 10.30 -20.60
N HIS A 259 7.29 11.26 -19.78
CA HIS A 259 8.16 12.10 -18.95
C HIS A 259 8.01 11.81 -17.45
N SER A 260 7.54 10.61 -17.12
CA SER A 260 7.34 10.24 -15.73
C SER A 260 8.66 10.03 -14.99
N THR A 261 8.65 10.27 -13.69
CA THR A 261 9.83 10.14 -12.86
C THR A 261 9.51 9.37 -11.58
N SER A 262 10.46 8.57 -11.09
CA SER A 262 10.36 7.94 -9.78
C SER A 262 11.62 8.09 -8.97
N VAL A 263 11.44 8.19 -7.65
CA VAL A 263 12.51 8.05 -6.67
C VAL A 263 12.12 6.91 -5.73
N TYR A 264 13.02 5.97 -5.54
CA TYR A 264 12.93 4.98 -4.49
C TYR A 264 14.06 5.20 -3.48
N SER A 265 13.72 5.32 -2.19
CA SER A 265 14.69 5.41 -1.10
C SER A 265 14.32 4.44 0.00
N GLY A 266 15.14 3.43 0.24
CA GLY A 266 14.87 2.37 1.19
C GLY A 266 16.00 2.21 2.20
N LEU A 267 15.65 2.09 3.48
CA LEU A 267 16.59 1.84 4.57
C LEU A 267 16.29 0.48 5.22
N ILE A 268 17.31 -0.36 5.33
CA ILE A 268 17.33 -1.48 6.28
C ILE A 268 18.18 -1.03 7.47
N SER A 269 17.58 -0.98 8.65
CA SER A 269 18.25 -0.65 9.91
C SER A 269 18.23 -1.85 10.84
N ILE A 270 19.39 -2.31 11.30
CA ILE A 270 19.53 -3.48 12.17
C ILE A 270 20.24 -3.07 13.45
N ALA A 271 19.49 -3.04 14.54
CA ALA A 271 20.01 -2.71 15.85
C ALA A 271 20.99 -3.78 16.36
N LYS A 272 21.87 -3.41 17.29
CA LYS A 272 22.91 -4.28 17.85
C LYS A 272 22.37 -5.58 18.44
N GLU A 273 21.21 -5.54 19.05
CA GLU A 273 20.54 -6.69 19.67
C GLU A 273 19.85 -7.61 18.64
N ALA A 274 19.64 -7.14 17.41
CA ALA A 274 18.90 -7.86 16.37
C ALA A 274 19.78 -8.89 15.63
N GLN A 275 20.44 -9.76 16.40
CA GLN A 275 21.26 -10.85 15.84
C GLN A 275 20.39 -11.91 15.14
N GLY A 276 20.94 -12.61 14.15
CA GLY A 276 20.22 -13.62 13.38
C GLY A 276 19.22 -13.02 12.37
N THR A 277 19.29 -11.73 12.12
CA THR A 277 18.45 -11.05 11.11
C THR A 277 18.73 -11.55 9.70
N ASP A 278 17.65 -11.73 8.91
CA ASP A 278 17.72 -12.05 7.47
C ASP A 278 16.88 -11.02 6.72
N ALA A 279 17.55 -10.09 6.02
CA ALA A 279 16.89 -8.94 5.39
C ALA A 279 17.31 -8.77 3.92
N TRP A 280 16.31 -8.60 3.06
CA TRP A 280 16.51 -8.34 1.64
C TRP A 280 15.72 -7.10 1.20
N GLN A 281 16.33 -6.32 0.31
CA GLN A 281 15.69 -5.17 -0.35
C GLN A 281 16.02 -5.15 -1.83
N GLY A 282 14.98 -5.30 -2.67
CA GLY A 282 15.09 -5.24 -4.12
C GLY A 282 14.28 -4.09 -4.71
N ASN A 283 14.89 -3.24 -5.55
CA ASN A 283 14.17 -2.28 -6.37
C ASN A 283 14.61 -2.37 -7.83
N ARG A 284 13.68 -2.64 -8.73
CA ARG A 284 13.95 -2.74 -10.17
C ARG A 284 13.04 -1.82 -10.95
N ASN A 285 13.59 -1.11 -11.93
CA ASN A 285 12.85 -0.16 -12.75
C ASN A 285 13.12 -0.40 -14.22
N LEU A 286 12.06 -0.49 -15.03
CA LEU A 286 12.10 -0.43 -16.47
C LEU A 286 11.88 1.01 -16.95
N ILE A 287 12.76 1.50 -17.81
CA ILE A 287 12.67 2.77 -18.49
C ILE A 287 12.15 2.49 -19.89
N LEU A 288 10.91 2.89 -20.16
CA LEU A 288 10.21 2.60 -21.43
C LEU A 288 10.28 3.78 -22.41
N SER A 289 10.67 4.97 -21.95
CA SER A 289 10.80 6.16 -22.80
C SER A 289 12.07 6.92 -22.48
N GLU A 290 12.65 7.61 -23.48
CA GLU A 290 13.90 8.37 -23.39
C GLU A 290 13.87 9.45 -22.29
N HIS A 291 12.69 10.04 -22.03
CA HIS A 291 12.52 11.15 -21.09
C HIS A 291 12.05 10.71 -19.70
N SER A 292 11.79 9.42 -19.52
CA SER A 292 11.47 8.90 -18.19
C SER A 292 12.72 8.62 -17.35
N LYS A 293 12.59 8.72 -16.02
CA LYS A 293 13.74 8.61 -15.12
C LYS A 293 13.37 7.91 -13.81
N ALA A 294 14.23 7.00 -13.34
CA ALA A 294 14.15 6.40 -12.01
C ALA A 294 15.45 6.59 -11.26
N ASP A 295 15.36 7.06 -10.00
CA ASP A 295 16.46 7.09 -9.06
C ASP A 295 16.20 6.02 -7.98
N SER A 296 17.17 5.11 -7.76
CA SER A 296 17.07 4.07 -6.74
C SER A 296 18.21 4.20 -5.73
N ILE A 297 17.85 4.44 -4.46
CA ILE A 297 18.78 4.83 -3.40
C ILE A 297 18.57 3.90 -2.19
N PRO A 298 19.08 2.66 -2.24
CA PRO A 298 19.01 1.75 -1.10
C PRO A 298 20.13 2.04 -0.08
N TYR A 299 19.80 2.00 1.22
CA TYR A 299 20.72 2.18 2.33
C TYR A 299 20.69 0.99 3.29
N LEU A 300 21.83 0.74 3.95
CA LEU A 300 21.98 -0.23 5.03
C LEU A 300 22.63 0.44 6.22
N GLU A 301 22.04 0.31 7.40
CA GLU A 301 22.61 0.67 8.69
C GLU A 301 22.60 -0.56 9.59
N ILE A 302 23.76 -1.17 9.78
CA ILE A 302 23.89 -2.47 10.44
C ILE A 302 24.83 -2.35 11.65
N GLU A 303 24.28 -2.50 12.85
CA GLU A 303 25.03 -2.50 14.10
C GLU A 303 25.28 -3.93 14.66
N ALA A 304 24.57 -4.94 14.12
CA ALA A 304 24.71 -6.34 14.52
C ALA A 304 25.78 -7.06 13.68
N ASN A 305 26.36 -8.13 14.23
CA ASN A 305 27.44 -8.89 13.55
C ASN A 305 26.95 -10.18 12.87
N ASP A 306 25.97 -10.88 13.47
CA ASP A 306 25.43 -12.12 12.93
C ASP A 306 24.14 -11.84 12.16
N VAL A 307 24.31 -11.43 10.89
CA VAL A 307 23.17 -11.08 10.02
C VAL A 307 23.42 -11.50 8.57
N ARG A 308 22.32 -11.74 7.85
CA ARG A 308 22.26 -11.80 6.39
C ARG A 308 21.50 -10.58 5.92
N CYS A 309 22.19 -9.62 5.35
CA CYS A 309 21.56 -8.42 4.86
C CYS A 309 22.14 -8.05 3.50
N ALA A 310 21.24 -7.84 2.53
CA ALA A 310 21.64 -7.44 1.20
C ALA A 310 20.59 -6.54 0.55
N HIS A 311 21.04 -5.74 -0.42
CA HIS A 311 20.15 -5.01 -1.31
C HIS A 311 20.55 -5.18 -2.78
N GLY A 312 19.60 -4.97 -3.68
CA GLY A 312 19.83 -4.93 -5.12
C GLY A 312 18.98 -3.86 -5.78
N ALA A 313 19.59 -3.08 -6.68
CA ALA A 313 18.87 -2.08 -7.47
C ALA A 313 19.24 -2.20 -8.94
N SER A 314 18.27 -2.02 -9.82
CA SER A 314 18.50 -1.88 -11.25
C SER A 314 17.56 -0.86 -11.88
N VAL A 315 18.10 -0.09 -12.81
CA VAL A 315 17.37 0.87 -13.63
C VAL A 315 17.89 0.73 -15.05
N GLY A 316 17.02 0.50 -16.01
CA GLY A 316 17.41 0.38 -17.41
C GLY A 316 16.22 0.12 -18.34
N PRO A 317 16.45 0.22 -19.65
CA PRO A 317 15.46 -0.18 -20.63
C PRO A 317 15.19 -1.69 -20.61
N PRO A 318 14.15 -2.17 -21.29
CA PRO A 318 13.99 -3.59 -21.58
C PRO A 318 15.23 -4.17 -22.27
N ASP A 319 15.53 -5.43 -21.99
CA ASP A 319 16.68 -6.13 -22.58
C ASP A 319 16.51 -6.26 -24.10
N GLU A 320 17.45 -5.68 -24.85
CA GLU A 320 17.43 -5.67 -26.32
C GLU A 320 17.52 -7.06 -26.93
N ASP A 321 18.27 -7.99 -26.33
CA ASP A 321 18.39 -9.37 -26.80
C ASP A 321 17.07 -10.13 -26.64
N VAL A 322 16.35 -9.86 -25.55
CA VAL A 322 15.01 -10.42 -25.32
C VAL A 322 14.02 -9.86 -26.33
N LEU A 323 14.04 -8.55 -26.57
CA LEU A 323 13.17 -7.91 -27.59
C LEU A 323 13.48 -8.44 -28.99
N PHE A 324 14.76 -8.55 -29.34
CA PHE A 324 15.19 -9.11 -30.63
C PHE A 324 14.73 -10.57 -30.80
N TYR A 325 14.85 -11.38 -29.76
CA TYR A 325 14.37 -12.77 -29.79
C TYR A 325 12.86 -12.83 -30.03
N LEU A 326 12.07 -12.03 -29.31
CA LEU A 326 10.61 -12.01 -29.48
C LEU A 326 10.20 -11.54 -30.89
N ASN A 327 10.87 -10.48 -31.41
CA ASN A 327 10.66 -9.99 -32.77
C ASN A 327 11.00 -11.07 -33.82
N SER A 328 12.09 -11.82 -33.61
CA SER A 328 12.47 -12.93 -34.51
C SER A 328 11.47 -14.09 -34.52
N ARG A 329 10.62 -14.18 -33.48
CA ARG A 329 9.51 -15.15 -33.38
C ARG A 329 8.19 -14.63 -33.95
N GLY A 330 8.19 -13.43 -34.53
CA GLY A 330 7.05 -12.87 -35.27
C GLY A 330 6.16 -11.94 -34.44
N LEU A 331 6.58 -11.57 -33.22
CA LEU A 331 5.94 -10.48 -32.50
C LEU A 331 6.40 -9.13 -33.06
N ASP A 332 5.48 -8.18 -33.23
CA ASP A 332 5.87 -6.78 -33.49
C ASP A 332 6.51 -6.15 -32.23
N SER A 333 7.15 -5.02 -32.40
CA SER A 333 7.91 -4.38 -31.31
C SER A 333 7.02 -3.99 -30.12
N ALA A 334 5.81 -3.53 -30.37
CA ALA A 334 4.86 -3.15 -29.32
C ALA A 334 4.37 -4.39 -28.52
N ALA A 335 4.07 -5.49 -29.22
CA ALA A 335 3.69 -6.76 -28.57
C ALA A 335 4.86 -7.37 -27.78
N ALA A 336 6.09 -7.29 -28.30
CA ALA A 336 7.29 -7.75 -27.63
C ALA A 336 7.55 -6.97 -26.32
N GLU A 337 7.51 -5.64 -26.39
CA GLU A 337 7.67 -4.77 -25.21
C GLU A 337 6.59 -5.03 -24.17
N ARG A 338 5.33 -5.10 -24.59
CA ARG A 338 4.20 -5.44 -23.72
C ARG A 338 4.43 -6.76 -22.98
N LEU A 339 4.90 -7.79 -23.68
CA LEU A 339 5.18 -9.09 -23.08
C LEU A 339 6.30 -9.02 -22.04
N VAL A 340 7.38 -8.25 -22.33
CA VAL A 340 8.49 -8.06 -21.40
C VAL A 340 8.03 -7.33 -20.14
N VAL A 341 7.27 -6.24 -20.28
CA VAL A 341 6.75 -5.49 -19.13
C VAL A 341 5.80 -6.33 -18.27
N LYS A 342 4.94 -7.13 -18.89
CA LYS A 342 4.07 -8.09 -18.16
C LYS A 342 4.89 -9.10 -17.39
N GLY A 343 5.85 -9.73 -18.02
CA GLY A 343 6.76 -10.68 -17.37
C GLY A 343 7.59 -10.04 -16.25
N PHE A 344 7.97 -8.77 -16.42
CA PHE A 344 8.67 -8.02 -15.39
C PHE A 344 7.83 -7.85 -14.12
N PHE A 345 6.56 -7.51 -14.22
CA PHE A 345 5.69 -7.36 -13.06
C PHE A 345 5.21 -8.69 -12.46
N GLN A 346 5.26 -9.79 -13.23
CA GLN A 346 4.73 -11.10 -12.80
C GLN A 346 5.34 -11.57 -11.47
N GLU A 347 6.63 -11.31 -11.23
CA GLU A 347 7.30 -11.68 -9.96
C GLU A 347 6.66 -11.02 -8.72
N VAL A 348 6.11 -9.81 -8.84
CA VAL A 348 5.36 -9.16 -7.75
C VAL A 348 3.95 -9.69 -7.71
N LEU A 349 3.30 -9.81 -8.87
CA LEU A 349 1.91 -10.26 -8.98
C LEU A 349 1.71 -11.68 -8.43
N ASP A 350 2.66 -12.58 -8.65
CA ASP A 350 2.62 -13.95 -8.12
C ASP A 350 2.66 -14.01 -6.59
N ARG A 351 3.20 -12.96 -5.95
CA ARG A 351 3.23 -12.84 -4.48
C ARG A 351 1.96 -12.21 -3.90
N VAL A 352 1.09 -11.61 -4.74
CA VAL A 352 -0.20 -11.05 -4.33
C VAL A 352 -1.21 -12.17 -4.11
N ARG A 353 -1.56 -12.42 -2.84
CA ARG A 353 -2.40 -13.55 -2.43
C ARG A 353 -3.89 -13.34 -2.69
N VAL A 354 -4.35 -12.09 -2.75
CA VAL A 354 -5.75 -11.74 -3.03
C VAL A 354 -5.94 -11.72 -4.54
N LYS A 355 -6.66 -12.73 -5.06
CA LYS A 355 -6.83 -12.94 -6.50
C LYS A 355 -7.40 -11.71 -7.22
N GLU A 356 -8.43 -11.09 -6.66
CA GLU A 356 -9.09 -9.94 -7.27
C GLU A 356 -8.18 -8.71 -7.34
N VAL A 357 -7.27 -8.54 -6.36
CA VAL A 357 -6.25 -7.48 -6.41
C VAL A 357 -5.24 -7.76 -7.51
N ARG A 358 -4.79 -9.01 -7.65
CA ARG A 358 -3.88 -9.41 -8.73
C ARG A 358 -4.49 -9.17 -10.10
N GLU A 359 -5.72 -9.62 -10.33
CA GLU A 359 -6.45 -9.42 -11.60
C GLU A 359 -6.67 -7.94 -11.92
N LEU A 360 -6.95 -7.11 -10.90
CA LEU A 360 -7.07 -5.67 -11.05
C LEU A 360 -5.75 -5.04 -11.48
N LEU A 361 -4.62 -5.42 -10.87
CA LEU A 361 -3.30 -4.91 -11.22
C LEU A 361 -2.87 -5.36 -12.62
N GLU A 362 -3.13 -6.61 -13.00
CA GLU A 362 -2.89 -7.12 -14.35
C GLU A 362 -3.66 -6.30 -15.40
N ALA A 363 -4.95 -6.04 -15.14
CA ALA A 363 -5.77 -5.22 -16.03
C ALA A 363 -5.31 -3.75 -16.09
N ALA A 364 -4.85 -3.17 -14.98
CA ALA A 364 -4.33 -1.82 -14.94
C ALA A 364 -3.01 -1.69 -15.74
N ILE A 365 -2.10 -2.63 -15.58
CA ILE A 365 -0.84 -2.68 -16.36
C ILE A 365 -1.15 -2.80 -17.85
N GLU A 366 -2.11 -3.63 -18.24
CA GLU A 366 -2.53 -3.75 -19.64
C GLU A 366 -3.12 -2.45 -20.19
N ALA A 367 -3.91 -1.74 -19.39
CA ALA A 367 -4.49 -0.48 -19.79
C ALA A 367 -3.41 0.59 -20.02
N GLU A 368 -2.43 0.68 -19.12
CA GLU A 368 -1.29 1.62 -19.27
C GLU A 368 -0.42 1.30 -20.50
N LEU A 369 -0.20 0.02 -20.79
CA LEU A 369 0.53 -0.43 -21.97
C LEU A 369 -0.23 -0.23 -23.30
N ALA A 370 -1.57 -0.08 -23.23
CA ALA A 370 -2.40 0.16 -24.41
C ALA A 370 -2.49 1.65 -24.79
N LEU A 371 -2.14 2.56 -23.87
CA LEU A 371 -2.10 3.99 -24.17
C LEU A 371 -0.89 4.28 -25.08
N GLU A 372 -1.12 4.91 -26.23
CA GLU A 372 -0.04 5.45 -27.07
C GLU A 372 0.67 6.59 -26.33
N ASP A 373 1.97 6.75 -26.57
CA ASP A 373 2.74 7.87 -26.00
C ASP A 373 2.10 9.20 -26.45
N ALA A 374 1.56 9.97 -25.50
CA ALA A 374 0.87 11.23 -25.73
C ALA A 374 1.83 12.44 -25.64
#